data_1135b09639e4fe22636b7a7315f77c7c
#
_entry.id   1135b09639e4fe22636b7a7315f77c7c
#
_cell.length_a   1.000
_cell.length_b   1.000
_cell.length_c   1.000
_cell.angle_alpha   90.00
_cell.angle_beta   90.00
_cell.angle_gamma   90.00
#
_symmetry.space_group_name_H-M   'P 1'
#
loop_
_entity.id
_entity.type
_entity.pdbx_description
1 polymer ?
#
loop_
_entity_poly.entity_id
_entity_poly.type
_entity_poly.pdbx_seq_one_letter_code
_entity_poly.pdbx_strand_id
1 'polypeptide(L)'
;MRLLRALLLLLLVTGASAYAEGWAPVAPGIEYLHLERDGIDVHLVGVNLDVPSLEVVATAAAERGLTVSEFAARRHAVVAINADYFDAALQPIGLAMGDGAVWARADERLRRQEVIGVGGRRVEIFPRREPLREPQAWMTGAVSGWPAIVADCAPVAALPGSDFFTRAPHPRTAVGLSQDGRRLILLVADGRREGVPGLTLPELAELMAWYGACTAVNLDGGGSSALWLGERIVNRPSDGMERRAANHLGVVIAED
;
A
#
# COMPACT_ATOMS: atom_id res chain seq x y z
N MET A 1 -36.16 -38.08 -42.77
CA MET A 1 -35.34 -36.89 -42.73
C MET A 1 -35.72 -36.05 -41.51
N ARG A 2 -34.96 -36.17 -40.42
CA ARG A 2 -35.17 -35.40 -39.18
C ARG A 2 -34.01 -34.43 -39.03
N LEU A 3 -34.27 -33.11 -39.15
CA LEU A 3 -33.33 -32.05 -38.96
C LEU A 3 -33.08 -31.88 -37.45
N LEU A 4 -31.84 -32.16 -37.03
CA LEU A 4 -31.33 -31.83 -35.69
C LEU A 4 -30.94 -30.36 -35.72
N ARG A 5 -31.67 -29.50 -35.02
CA ARG A 5 -31.26 -28.12 -34.71
C ARG A 5 -30.34 -28.17 -33.51
N ALA A 6 -29.06 -27.97 -33.72
CA ALA A 6 -28.08 -27.72 -32.68
C ALA A 6 -28.30 -26.30 -32.12
N LEU A 7 -28.75 -26.21 -30.88
CA LEU A 7 -28.84 -24.97 -30.12
C LEU A 7 -27.45 -24.65 -29.55
N LEU A 8 -26.72 -23.72 -30.16
CA LEU A 8 -25.46 -23.22 -29.66
C LEU A 8 -25.76 -22.28 -28.47
N LEU A 9 -25.63 -22.81 -27.26
CA LEU A 9 -25.72 -22.00 -26.03
C LEU A 9 -24.42 -21.18 -25.92
N LEU A 10 -24.48 -19.90 -26.28
CA LEU A 10 -23.42 -18.93 -26.06
C LEU A 10 -23.37 -18.60 -24.56
N LEU A 11 -22.52 -19.29 -23.80
CA LEU A 11 -22.18 -18.90 -22.44
C LEU A 11 -21.44 -17.57 -22.49
N LEU A 12 -22.17 -16.49 -22.32
CA LEU A 12 -21.60 -15.20 -21.93
C LEU A 12 -21.01 -15.38 -20.52
N VAL A 13 -19.72 -15.67 -20.47
CA VAL A 13 -18.92 -15.50 -19.25
C VAL A 13 -18.83 -14.01 -18.99
N THR A 14 -19.81 -13.48 -18.26
CA THR A 14 -19.66 -12.18 -17.62
C THR A 14 -18.55 -12.36 -16.61
N GLY A 15 -17.39 -11.76 -16.89
CA GLY A 15 -16.30 -11.65 -15.93
C GLY A 15 -16.73 -10.84 -14.71
N ALA A 16 -17.53 -11.45 -13.84
CA ALA A 16 -17.73 -10.96 -12.50
C ALA A 16 -16.39 -11.16 -11.78
N SER A 17 -15.79 -10.05 -11.43
CA SER A 17 -14.54 -9.97 -10.69
C SER A 17 -14.58 -10.94 -9.50
N ALA A 18 -13.66 -11.89 -9.44
CA ALA A 18 -13.49 -12.82 -8.32
C ALA A 18 -13.09 -12.12 -6.99
N TYR A 19 -13.05 -10.80 -7.01
CA TYR A 19 -12.63 -9.91 -5.89
C TYR A 19 -13.79 -9.52 -4.95
N ALA A 20 -15.02 -9.96 -5.20
CA ALA A 20 -16.19 -9.41 -4.49
C ALA A 20 -16.53 -10.07 -3.14
N GLU A 21 -15.88 -11.19 -2.76
CA GLU A 21 -16.19 -11.83 -1.48
C GLU A 21 -15.36 -11.24 -0.33
N GLY A 22 -16.05 -10.57 0.60
CA GLY A 22 -15.49 -10.11 1.88
C GLY A 22 -15.17 -8.61 1.98
N TRP A 23 -15.18 -7.84 0.87
CA TRP A 23 -14.96 -6.40 0.92
C TRP A 23 -16.17 -5.65 1.49
N ALA A 24 -15.96 -4.83 2.51
CA ALA A 24 -16.97 -3.96 3.11
C ALA A 24 -16.74 -2.50 2.66
N PRO A 25 -17.79 -1.78 2.22
CA PRO A 25 -17.66 -0.37 1.88
C PRO A 25 -17.37 0.46 3.15
N VAL A 26 -16.44 1.42 3.05
CA VAL A 26 -16.05 2.34 4.13
C VAL A 26 -16.51 3.76 3.81
N ALA A 27 -16.23 4.22 2.59
CA ALA A 27 -16.63 5.52 2.05
C ALA A 27 -16.75 5.42 0.53
N PRO A 28 -17.26 6.43 -0.18
CA PRO A 28 -17.31 6.41 -1.62
C PRO A 28 -15.94 6.08 -2.25
N GLY A 29 -15.86 4.96 -2.96
CA GLY A 29 -14.63 4.49 -3.60
C GLY A 29 -13.60 3.86 -2.67
N ILE A 30 -13.89 3.69 -1.39
CA ILE A 30 -13.02 3.04 -0.42
C ILE A 30 -13.71 1.80 0.15
N GLU A 31 -13.03 0.67 0.09
CA GLU A 31 -13.50 -0.60 0.64
C GLU A 31 -12.40 -1.26 1.46
N TYR A 32 -12.79 -2.05 2.44
CA TYR A 32 -11.92 -2.70 3.41
C TYR A 32 -12.19 -4.19 3.46
N LEU A 33 -11.13 -4.97 3.61
CA LEU A 33 -11.18 -6.41 3.83
C LEU A 33 -10.25 -6.79 4.98
N HIS A 34 -10.78 -7.57 5.91
CA HIS A 34 -10.00 -8.17 7.00
C HIS A 34 -9.95 -9.69 6.84
N LEU A 35 -8.75 -10.23 6.81
CA LEU A 35 -8.48 -11.66 6.73
C LEU A 35 -7.83 -12.12 8.03
N GLU A 36 -8.56 -12.87 8.83
CA GLU A 36 -8.04 -13.49 10.06
C GLU A 36 -8.29 -15.00 9.98
N ARG A 37 -7.25 -15.77 9.66
CA ARG A 37 -7.30 -17.25 9.60
C ARG A 37 -5.90 -17.84 9.58
N ASP A 38 -5.76 -19.04 10.14
CA ASP A 38 -4.55 -19.89 10.01
C ASP A 38 -3.23 -19.18 10.37
N GLY A 39 -3.25 -18.28 11.38
CA GLY A 39 -2.09 -17.49 11.79
C GLY A 39 -1.83 -16.23 10.94
N ILE A 40 -2.69 -15.94 9.99
CA ILE A 40 -2.68 -14.71 9.17
C ILE A 40 -3.69 -13.73 9.75
N ASP A 41 -3.27 -12.49 9.94
CA ASP A 41 -4.12 -11.36 10.31
C ASP A 41 -3.72 -10.17 9.42
N VAL A 42 -4.53 -9.90 8.40
CA VAL A 42 -4.20 -8.99 7.30
C VAL A 42 -5.37 -8.07 7.03
N HIS A 43 -5.07 -6.81 6.91
CA HIS A 43 -5.99 -5.73 6.62
C HIS A 43 -5.67 -5.15 5.24
N LEU A 44 -6.66 -5.15 4.34
CA LEU A 44 -6.54 -4.58 3.01
C LEU A 44 -7.52 -3.42 2.83
N VAL A 45 -7.07 -2.39 2.15
CA VAL A 45 -7.92 -1.30 1.68
C VAL A 45 -7.78 -1.16 0.18
N GLY A 46 -8.91 -1.20 -0.52
CA GLY A 46 -9.02 -0.89 -1.93
C GLY A 46 -9.56 0.53 -2.11
N VAL A 47 -8.88 1.34 -2.92
CA VAL A 47 -9.27 2.72 -3.22
C VAL A 47 -9.47 2.86 -4.73
N ASN A 48 -10.67 3.23 -5.14
CA ASN A 48 -11.00 3.54 -6.52
C ASN A 48 -10.60 4.99 -6.84
N LEU A 49 -9.50 5.16 -7.55
CA LEU A 49 -8.95 6.48 -7.92
C LEU A 49 -9.77 7.23 -8.96
N ASP A 50 -10.80 6.61 -9.55
CA ASP A 50 -11.74 7.31 -10.44
C ASP A 50 -12.76 8.17 -9.69
N VAL A 51 -12.93 7.99 -8.38
CA VAL A 51 -13.87 8.78 -7.56
C VAL A 51 -13.33 10.20 -7.38
N PRO A 52 -14.02 11.25 -7.88
CA PRO A 52 -13.48 12.60 -7.96
C PRO A 52 -13.15 13.25 -6.62
N SER A 53 -13.88 12.90 -5.57
CA SER A 53 -13.70 13.46 -4.22
C SER A 53 -12.52 12.87 -3.46
N LEU A 54 -11.81 11.86 -3.99
CA LEU A 54 -10.66 11.27 -3.31
C LEU A 54 -9.36 11.97 -3.68
N GLU A 55 -8.50 12.14 -2.71
CA GLU A 55 -7.14 12.63 -2.88
C GLU A 55 -6.17 11.76 -2.07
N VAL A 56 -5.01 11.46 -2.66
CA VAL A 56 -3.93 10.73 -2.00
C VAL A 56 -2.86 11.71 -1.56
N VAL A 57 -2.53 11.68 -0.27
CA VAL A 57 -1.63 12.63 0.38
C VAL A 57 -0.46 11.92 1.08
N ALA A 58 0.66 12.61 1.23
CA ALA A 58 1.81 12.15 1.98
C ALA A 58 2.24 13.19 3.04
N THR A 59 3.07 12.78 3.97
CA THR A 59 3.57 13.61 5.08
C THR A 59 4.30 14.84 4.57
N ALA A 60 3.94 16.03 5.06
CA ALA A 60 4.74 17.23 4.90
C ALA A 60 5.88 17.30 5.93
N ALA A 61 6.89 18.12 5.68
CA ALA A 61 8.06 18.22 6.54
C ALA A 61 7.74 18.48 8.04
N ALA A 62 6.71 19.28 8.31
CA ALA A 62 6.27 19.61 9.67
C ALA A 62 5.52 18.47 10.39
N GLU A 63 5.18 17.42 9.68
CA GLU A 63 4.43 16.25 10.18
C GLU A 63 5.33 15.03 10.41
N ARG A 64 6.63 15.15 10.10
CA ARG A 64 7.58 14.08 10.34
C ARG A 64 7.58 13.67 11.81
N GLY A 65 7.52 12.37 12.06
CA GLY A 65 7.52 11.83 13.42
C GLY A 65 6.14 11.81 14.09
N LEU A 66 5.07 12.00 13.34
CA LEU A 66 3.74 11.66 13.83
C LEU A 66 3.55 10.14 13.88
N THR A 67 2.57 9.67 14.64
CA THR A 67 2.00 8.34 14.46
C THR A 67 1.02 8.34 13.29
N VAL A 68 0.62 7.16 12.81
CA VAL A 68 -0.36 7.07 11.72
C VAL A 68 -1.69 7.73 12.11
N SER A 69 -2.14 7.54 13.35
CA SER A 69 -3.37 8.18 13.86
C SER A 69 -3.23 9.70 14.00
N GLU A 70 -2.09 10.22 14.47
CA GLU A 70 -1.81 11.65 14.54
C GLU A 70 -1.80 12.30 13.15
N PHE A 71 -1.18 11.62 12.16
CA PHE A 71 -1.17 12.05 10.77
C PHE A 71 -2.59 12.04 10.18
N ALA A 72 -3.32 10.94 10.35
CA ALA A 72 -4.68 10.79 9.84
C ALA A 72 -5.61 11.87 10.42
N ALA A 73 -5.56 12.11 11.72
CA ALA A 73 -6.35 13.14 12.37
C ALA A 73 -6.02 14.56 11.85
N ARG A 74 -4.73 14.86 11.65
CA ARG A 74 -4.27 16.15 11.11
C ARG A 74 -4.73 16.39 9.68
N ARG A 75 -4.72 15.34 8.85
CA ARG A 75 -5.09 15.40 7.43
C ARG A 75 -6.57 15.12 7.17
N HIS A 76 -7.36 14.82 8.19
CA HIS A 76 -8.74 14.34 8.05
C HIS A 76 -8.82 13.12 7.11
N ALA A 77 -7.82 12.24 7.19
CA ALA A 77 -7.73 11.08 6.33
C ALA A 77 -8.72 10.00 6.75
N VAL A 78 -9.43 9.45 5.76
CA VAL A 78 -10.28 8.26 5.94
C VAL A 78 -9.43 7.02 6.07
N VAL A 79 -8.30 6.98 5.35
CA VAL A 79 -7.31 5.89 5.40
C VAL A 79 -5.93 6.48 5.58
N ALA A 80 -5.09 5.88 6.42
CA ALA A 80 -3.67 6.18 6.46
C ALA A 80 -2.85 4.96 6.87
N ILE A 81 -1.63 4.87 6.34
CA ILE A 81 -0.62 3.86 6.69
C ILE A 81 0.75 4.52 6.91
N ASN A 82 1.63 3.84 7.64
CA ASN A 82 3.05 4.16 7.65
C ASN A 82 3.68 3.86 6.28
N ALA A 83 4.77 4.54 5.93
CA ALA A 83 5.38 4.38 4.61
C ALA A 83 6.89 4.10 4.66
N ASP A 84 7.71 5.13 4.57
CA ASP A 84 9.15 5.04 4.34
C ASP A 84 9.91 4.30 5.45
N TYR A 85 10.98 3.61 5.06
CA TYR A 85 12.06 3.28 5.98
C TYR A 85 12.78 4.54 6.44
N PHE A 86 13.24 4.55 7.68
CA PHE A 86 13.86 5.72 8.29
C PHE A 86 14.98 5.35 9.27
N ASP A 87 15.83 6.31 9.58
CA ASP A 87 16.90 6.20 10.58
C ASP A 87 16.43 6.59 11.99
N ALA A 88 17.33 6.50 12.96
CA ALA A 88 17.03 6.84 14.35
C ALA A 88 16.65 8.32 14.58
N ALA A 89 16.95 9.21 13.62
CA ALA A 89 16.55 10.60 13.63
C ALA A 89 15.24 10.86 12.87
N LEU A 90 14.51 9.79 12.52
CA LEU A 90 13.29 9.84 11.70
C LEU A 90 13.51 10.51 10.33
N GLN A 91 14.73 10.32 9.74
CA GLN A 91 14.97 10.73 8.37
C GLN A 91 14.61 9.60 7.43
N PRO A 92 13.74 9.82 6.42
CA PRO A 92 13.46 8.82 5.41
C PRO A 92 14.73 8.43 4.64
N ILE A 93 14.83 7.15 4.31
CA ILE A 93 15.95 6.65 3.49
C ILE A 93 15.74 6.99 2.01
N GLY A 94 14.50 7.15 1.57
CA GLY A 94 14.08 7.44 0.21
C GLY A 94 13.72 8.91 -0.03
N LEU A 95 13.16 9.17 -1.21
CA LEU A 95 12.56 10.46 -1.53
C LEU A 95 11.28 10.64 -0.73
N ALA A 96 11.15 11.74 0.01
CA ALA A 96 9.94 12.12 0.69
C ALA A 96 9.50 13.53 0.28
N MET A 97 8.21 13.66 -0.03
CA MET A 97 7.58 14.89 -0.48
C MET A 97 6.16 14.99 0.10
N GLY A 98 5.76 16.17 0.51
CA GLY A 98 4.39 16.46 0.94
C GLY A 98 4.06 17.94 0.70
N ASP A 99 2.79 18.23 0.45
CA ASP A 99 2.29 19.57 0.13
C ASP A 99 3.09 20.28 -1.00
N GLY A 100 3.49 19.51 -2.01
CA GLY A 100 4.24 20.01 -3.15
C GLY A 100 5.73 20.26 -2.89
N ALA A 101 6.22 20.00 -1.67
CA ALA A 101 7.62 20.28 -1.29
C ALA A 101 8.40 18.98 -1.00
N VAL A 102 9.57 18.84 -1.60
CA VAL A 102 10.54 17.79 -1.24
C VAL A 102 11.19 18.17 0.09
N TRP A 103 11.13 17.27 1.07
CA TRP A 103 11.73 17.49 2.37
C TRP A 103 12.77 16.43 2.79
N ALA A 104 12.84 15.32 2.05
CA ALA A 104 13.97 14.39 2.11
C ALA A 104 14.29 13.87 0.71
N ARG A 105 15.59 13.75 0.42
CA ARG A 105 16.10 13.18 -0.82
C ARG A 105 16.72 11.83 -0.54
N ALA A 106 16.57 10.88 -1.48
CA ALA A 106 17.24 9.60 -1.37
C ALA A 106 18.75 9.79 -1.22
N ASP A 107 19.37 9.17 -0.23
CA ASP A 107 20.80 9.05 -0.16
C ASP A 107 21.31 8.32 -1.40
N GLU A 108 22.22 8.94 -2.15
CA GLU A 108 22.78 8.34 -3.36
C GLU A 108 23.45 6.99 -3.12
N ARG A 109 23.93 6.75 -1.88
CA ARG A 109 24.52 5.48 -1.45
C ARG A 109 23.47 4.40 -1.20
N LEU A 110 22.24 4.82 -0.88
CA LEU A 110 21.10 3.96 -0.55
C LEU A 110 20.04 3.91 -1.66
N ARG A 111 20.39 4.25 -2.90
CA ARG A 111 19.55 4.28 -4.13
C ARG A 111 18.79 2.97 -4.40
N ARG A 112 18.14 2.41 -3.39
CA ARG A 112 17.51 1.09 -3.45
C ARG A 112 16.02 1.12 -3.21
N GLN A 113 15.41 2.30 -3.31
CA GLN A 113 14.00 2.48 -3.03
C GLN A 113 13.22 2.72 -4.32
N GLU A 114 12.09 2.09 -4.43
CA GLU A 114 11.02 2.48 -5.32
C GLU A 114 10.37 3.74 -4.76
N VAL A 115 9.91 4.64 -5.63
CA VAL A 115 9.20 5.86 -5.24
C VAL A 115 7.74 5.73 -5.64
N ILE A 116 6.85 6.00 -4.71
CA ILE A 116 5.42 6.11 -4.95
C ILE A 116 5.09 7.61 -4.95
N GLY A 117 4.89 8.16 -6.15
CA GLY A 117 4.47 9.54 -6.36
C GLY A 117 2.96 9.66 -6.29
N VAL A 118 2.47 10.70 -5.63
CA VAL A 118 1.04 10.98 -5.49
C VAL A 118 0.73 12.45 -5.81
N GLY A 119 -0.46 12.71 -6.36
CA GLY A 119 -0.92 14.06 -6.64
C GLY A 119 -2.40 14.05 -7.05
N GLY A 120 -3.27 14.58 -6.22
CA GLY A 120 -4.70 14.39 -6.32
C GLY A 120 -5.05 12.90 -6.31
N ARG A 121 -5.64 12.38 -7.38
CA ARG A 121 -5.99 10.96 -7.54
C ARG A 121 -4.96 10.16 -8.33
N ARG A 122 -3.92 10.81 -8.86
CA ARG A 122 -2.87 10.12 -9.59
C ARG A 122 -1.88 9.52 -8.60
N VAL A 123 -1.64 8.22 -8.76
CA VAL A 123 -0.61 7.47 -8.05
C VAL A 123 0.23 6.73 -9.09
N GLU A 124 1.55 6.81 -8.97
CA GLU A 124 2.48 6.15 -9.88
C GLU A 124 3.65 5.57 -9.10
N ILE A 125 4.02 4.34 -9.41
CA ILE A 125 5.17 3.66 -8.79
C ILE A 125 6.34 3.73 -9.77
N PHE A 126 7.39 4.42 -9.36
CA PHE A 126 8.64 4.58 -10.11
C PHE A 126 9.61 3.49 -9.69
N PRO A 127 9.99 2.57 -10.60
CA PRO A 127 10.85 1.47 -10.27
C PRO A 127 12.29 1.94 -10.01
N ARG A 128 12.94 1.30 -9.07
CA ARG A 128 14.35 1.56 -8.70
C ARG A 128 15.33 1.51 -9.88
N ARG A 129 15.01 0.77 -10.94
CA ARG A 129 15.87 0.66 -12.15
C ARG A 129 15.92 1.97 -12.92
N GLU A 130 14.87 2.77 -12.81
CA GLU A 130 14.73 4.09 -13.41
C GLU A 130 14.44 5.10 -12.30
N PRO A 131 15.42 5.40 -11.43
CA PRO A 131 15.19 6.17 -10.23
C PRO A 131 14.68 7.57 -10.59
N LEU A 132 13.59 7.96 -9.95
CA LEU A 132 13.07 9.31 -10.04
C LEU A 132 14.09 10.27 -9.39
N ARG A 133 14.77 11.08 -10.22
CA ARG A 133 15.79 12.03 -9.73
C ARG A 133 15.17 13.31 -9.18
N GLU A 134 14.13 13.79 -9.85
CA GLU A 134 13.37 14.97 -9.46
C GLU A 134 11.87 14.64 -9.55
N PRO A 135 11.05 15.16 -8.63
CA PRO A 135 9.61 14.98 -8.71
C PRO A 135 9.04 15.49 -10.03
N GLN A 136 8.04 14.82 -10.54
CA GLN A 136 7.30 15.30 -11.71
C GLN A 136 6.34 16.42 -11.31
N ALA A 137 6.02 17.32 -12.23
CA ALA A 137 5.23 18.52 -11.94
C ALA A 137 3.81 18.27 -11.38
N TRP A 138 3.26 17.06 -11.60
CA TRP A 138 1.93 16.68 -11.08
C TRP A 138 1.99 16.16 -9.63
N MET A 139 3.18 15.84 -9.11
CA MET A 139 3.34 15.27 -7.77
C MET A 139 3.19 16.35 -6.72
N THR A 140 2.35 16.09 -5.73
CA THR A 140 2.23 16.87 -4.50
C THR A 140 2.78 16.14 -3.29
N GLY A 141 3.01 14.82 -3.42
CA GLY A 141 3.57 13.98 -2.38
C GLY A 141 4.38 12.82 -2.96
N ALA A 142 5.25 12.26 -2.15
CA ALA A 142 5.97 11.03 -2.43
C ALA A 142 6.33 10.29 -1.15
N VAL A 143 6.23 8.98 -1.22
CA VAL A 143 6.76 8.04 -0.24
C VAL A 143 7.67 7.03 -0.94
N SER A 144 8.53 6.37 -0.18
CA SER A 144 9.48 5.40 -0.74
C SER A 144 9.42 4.06 -0.02
N GLY A 145 9.69 2.99 -0.74
CA GLY A 145 9.69 1.63 -0.20
C GLY A 145 10.70 0.72 -0.86
N TRP A 146 10.86 -0.49 -0.32
CA TRP A 146 11.74 -1.50 -0.85
C TRP A 146 11.44 -2.89 -0.25
N PRO A 147 11.54 -3.94 -1.05
CA PRO A 147 11.66 -3.99 -2.51
C PRO A 147 10.32 -3.88 -3.22
N ALA A 148 10.33 -3.73 -4.55
CA ALA A 148 9.18 -4.10 -5.35
C ALA A 148 8.93 -5.61 -5.16
N ILE A 149 7.68 -5.98 -4.86
CA ILE A 149 7.27 -7.35 -4.55
C ILE A 149 6.34 -7.93 -5.61
N VAL A 150 5.65 -7.08 -6.37
CA VAL A 150 4.84 -7.47 -7.54
C VAL A 150 5.29 -6.63 -8.72
N ALA A 151 5.49 -7.25 -9.86
CA ALA A 151 5.76 -6.62 -11.14
C ALA A 151 5.03 -7.39 -12.24
N ASP A 152 4.53 -6.69 -13.26
CA ASP A 152 3.81 -7.29 -14.38
C ASP A 152 2.68 -8.24 -13.93
N CYS A 153 1.92 -7.83 -12.91
CA CYS A 153 0.82 -8.58 -12.30
C CYS A 153 1.22 -9.94 -11.67
N ALA A 154 2.49 -10.15 -11.40
CA ALA A 154 2.97 -11.39 -10.79
C ALA A 154 3.95 -11.11 -9.62
N PRO A 155 4.00 -11.98 -8.60
CA PRO A 155 5.01 -11.92 -7.56
C PRO A 155 6.43 -11.95 -8.14
N VAL A 156 7.31 -11.09 -7.63
CA VAL A 156 8.73 -11.08 -8.04
C VAL A 156 9.42 -12.33 -7.53
N ALA A 157 9.92 -13.16 -8.46
CA ALA A 157 10.46 -14.50 -8.15
C ALA A 157 11.71 -14.48 -7.25
N ALA A 158 12.56 -13.46 -7.39
CA ALA A 158 13.79 -13.32 -6.61
C ALA A 158 13.82 -11.99 -5.86
N LEU A 159 13.29 -11.99 -4.64
CA LEU A 159 13.27 -10.82 -3.78
C LEU A 159 14.65 -10.58 -3.16
N PRO A 160 15.16 -9.35 -3.20
CA PRO A 160 16.44 -9.01 -2.59
C PRO A 160 16.31 -8.87 -1.07
N GLY A 161 17.42 -9.00 -0.37
CA GLY A 161 17.50 -8.84 1.09
C GLY A 161 18.15 -10.05 1.76
N SER A 162 18.32 -9.96 3.09
CA SER A 162 18.74 -11.11 3.90
C SER A 162 17.58 -12.10 4.08
N ASP A 163 17.90 -13.35 4.41
CA ASP A 163 16.88 -14.35 4.73
C ASP A 163 15.97 -13.90 5.88
N PHE A 164 16.52 -13.23 6.89
CA PHE A 164 15.74 -12.66 7.97
C PHE A 164 14.73 -11.61 7.48
N PHE A 165 15.12 -10.75 6.55
CA PHE A 165 14.24 -9.72 6.00
C PHE A 165 13.19 -10.33 5.05
N THR A 166 13.61 -11.27 4.20
CA THR A 166 12.78 -11.77 3.10
C THR A 166 11.93 -12.97 3.51
N ARG A 167 12.51 -13.92 4.25
CA ARG A 167 11.90 -15.23 4.55
C ARG A 167 11.37 -15.37 5.96
N ALA A 168 11.81 -14.53 6.90
CA ALA A 168 11.21 -14.55 8.23
C ALA A 168 9.87 -13.79 8.21
N PRO A 169 8.85 -14.31 8.93
CA PRO A 169 7.57 -13.63 9.07
C PRO A 169 7.71 -12.40 9.96
N HIS A 170 7.12 -11.29 9.52
CA HIS A 170 7.08 -10.01 10.21
C HIS A 170 5.74 -9.30 9.99
N PRO A 171 5.35 -8.33 10.85
CA PRO A 171 4.37 -7.33 10.46
C PRO A 171 4.84 -6.63 9.19
N ARG A 172 3.94 -6.40 8.24
CA ARG A 172 4.25 -5.83 6.93
C ARG A 172 3.31 -4.71 6.58
N THR A 173 3.81 -3.77 5.80
CA THR A 173 3.02 -2.73 5.14
C THR A 173 3.39 -2.72 3.66
N ALA A 174 2.40 -2.64 2.79
CA ALA A 174 2.62 -2.60 1.35
C ALA A 174 1.62 -1.68 0.65
N VAL A 175 2.03 -1.17 -0.50
CA VAL A 175 1.21 -0.40 -1.43
C VAL A 175 1.31 -0.99 -2.82
N GLY A 176 0.21 -1.02 -3.56
CA GLY A 176 0.18 -1.51 -4.93
C GLY A 176 -0.85 -0.81 -5.79
N LEU A 177 -0.71 -0.98 -7.10
CA LEU A 177 -1.62 -0.47 -8.12
C LEU A 177 -2.10 -1.59 -9.02
N SER A 178 -3.38 -1.52 -9.42
CA SER A 178 -3.93 -2.35 -10.50
C SER A 178 -3.25 -2.05 -11.83
N GLN A 179 -3.46 -2.92 -12.81
CA GLN A 179 -2.85 -2.82 -14.15
C GLN A 179 -3.21 -1.50 -14.86
N ASP A 180 -4.42 -1.04 -14.70
CA ASP A 180 -4.91 0.21 -15.29
C ASP A 180 -4.56 1.46 -14.45
N GLY A 181 -3.93 1.28 -13.28
CA GLY A 181 -3.57 2.35 -12.36
C GLY A 181 -4.75 3.02 -11.65
N ARG A 182 -5.97 2.46 -11.76
CA ARG A 182 -7.20 3.07 -11.22
C ARG A 182 -7.56 2.59 -9.82
N ARG A 183 -6.94 1.50 -9.37
CA ARG A 183 -7.15 0.97 -8.03
C ARG A 183 -5.84 1.00 -7.24
N LEU A 184 -5.83 1.76 -6.16
CA LEU A 184 -4.77 1.72 -5.15
C LEU A 184 -5.12 0.64 -4.14
N ILE A 185 -4.15 -0.20 -3.77
CA ILE A 185 -4.30 -1.28 -2.81
C ILE A 185 -3.29 -1.04 -1.70
N LEU A 186 -3.78 -0.92 -0.48
CA LEU A 186 -2.97 -0.81 0.73
C LEU A 186 -3.13 -2.09 1.54
N LEU A 187 -2.04 -2.62 2.07
CA LEU A 187 -2.05 -3.82 2.91
C LEU A 187 -1.21 -3.60 4.15
N VAL A 188 -1.77 -3.92 5.31
CA VAL A 188 -1.05 -4.04 6.58
C VAL A 188 -1.30 -5.43 7.15
N ALA A 189 -0.22 -6.15 7.43
CA ALA A 189 -0.25 -7.45 8.10
C ALA A 189 0.26 -7.31 9.53
N ASP A 190 -0.50 -7.83 10.48
CA ASP A 190 -0.07 -7.99 11.85
C ASP A 190 0.98 -9.09 11.98
N GLY A 191 1.70 -9.11 13.08
CA GLY A 191 2.70 -10.14 13.35
C GLY A 191 3.39 -10.01 14.70
N ARG A 192 4.39 -10.86 14.93
CA ARG A 192 5.19 -10.90 16.17
C ARG A 192 4.35 -11.08 17.44
N ARG A 193 3.22 -11.76 17.35
CA ARG A 193 2.38 -12.14 18.48
C ARG A 193 2.02 -13.62 18.43
N GLU A 194 1.61 -14.17 19.56
CA GLU A 194 1.21 -15.57 19.67
C GLU A 194 0.12 -15.90 18.65
N GLY A 195 0.33 -16.98 17.89
CA GLY A 195 -0.58 -17.41 16.84
C GLY A 195 -0.58 -16.58 15.55
N VAL A 196 0.06 -15.40 15.53
CA VAL A 196 0.16 -14.54 14.35
C VAL A 196 1.61 -14.07 14.17
N PRO A 197 2.45 -14.86 13.48
CA PRO A 197 3.86 -14.52 13.28
C PRO A 197 4.06 -13.32 12.34
N GLY A 198 3.14 -13.07 11.41
CA GLY A 198 3.23 -12.11 10.31
C GLY A 198 3.44 -12.80 8.97
N LEU A 199 3.88 -12.03 7.97
CA LEU A 199 4.10 -12.49 6.61
C LEU A 199 5.58 -12.43 6.22
N THR A 200 6.03 -13.42 5.46
CA THR A 200 7.24 -13.33 4.64
C THR A 200 7.00 -12.37 3.46
N LEU A 201 8.05 -11.88 2.81
CA LEU A 201 7.86 -11.06 1.59
C LEU A 201 7.23 -11.82 0.42
N PRO A 202 7.54 -13.12 0.17
CA PRO A 202 6.82 -13.89 -0.85
C PRO A 202 5.32 -13.99 -0.58
N GLU A 203 4.89 -14.30 0.66
CA GLU A 203 3.47 -14.34 1.02
C GLU A 203 2.78 -12.99 0.85
N LEU A 204 3.46 -11.89 1.23
CA LEU A 204 2.97 -10.53 1.00
C LEU A 204 2.79 -10.25 -0.49
N ALA A 205 3.75 -10.67 -1.33
CA ALA A 205 3.69 -10.51 -2.78
C ALA A 205 2.52 -11.29 -3.40
N GLU A 206 2.33 -12.55 -2.96
CA GLU A 206 1.22 -13.39 -3.40
C GLU A 206 -0.14 -12.75 -3.05
N LEU A 207 -0.30 -12.26 -1.82
CA LEU A 207 -1.53 -11.58 -1.40
C LEU A 207 -1.77 -10.30 -2.22
N MET A 208 -0.75 -9.45 -2.40
CA MET A 208 -0.91 -8.23 -3.20
C MET A 208 -1.32 -8.53 -4.63
N ALA A 209 -0.68 -9.53 -5.29
CA ALA A 209 -1.06 -9.94 -6.64
C ALA A 209 -2.46 -10.57 -6.68
N TRP A 210 -2.82 -11.40 -5.70
CA TRP A 210 -4.15 -12.03 -5.59
C TRP A 210 -5.27 -10.99 -5.50
N TYR A 211 -5.04 -9.91 -4.75
CA TYR A 211 -6.00 -8.81 -4.61
C TYR A 211 -5.89 -7.73 -5.68
N GLY A 212 -5.18 -8.01 -6.78
CA GLY A 212 -5.23 -7.26 -8.03
C GLY A 212 -4.12 -6.24 -8.22
N ALA A 213 -3.07 -6.24 -7.41
CA ALA A 213 -1.91 -5.42 -7.69
C ALA A 213 -1.13 -5.99 -8.89
N CYS A 214 -0.87 -5.16 -9.88
CA CYS A 214 0.04 -5.43 -10.99
C CYS A 214 1.44 -4.86 -10.75
N THR A 215 1.53 -3.89 -9.86
CA THR A 215 2.79 -3.39 -9.29
C THR A 215 2.58 -3.19 -7.80
N ALA A 216 3.51 -3.67 -6.96
CA ALA A 216 3.45 -3.44 -5.53
C ALA A 216 4.84 -3.31 -4.91
N VAL A 217 4.91 -2.52 -3.85
CA VAL A 217 6.13 -2.20 -3.10
C VAL A 217 5.91 -2.46 -1.62
N ASN A 218 6.88 -3.13 -0.99
CA ASN A 218 6.93 -3.26 0.45
C ASN A 218 7.44 -1.97 1.08
N LEU A 219 6.76 -1.52 2.12
CA LEU A 219 7.10 -0.34 2.91
C LEU A 219 7.75 -0.74 4.24
N ASP A 220 8.03 0.22 5.12
CA ASP A 220 8.52 -0.08 6.46
C ASP A 220 7.51 -0.92 7.23
N GLY A 221 8.02 -1.94 7.87
CA GLY A 221 7.23 -2.97 8.54
C GLY A 221 7.51 -3.06 10.05
N GLY A 222 7.27 -4.24 10.60
CA GLY A 222 7.53 -4.49 12.02
C GLY A 222 6.68 -3.61 12.92
N GLY A 223 7.30 -2.97 13.91
CA GLY A 223 6.60 -2.09 14.85
C GLY A 223 6.01 -0.81 14.23
N SER A 224 6.42 -0.47 13.01
CA SER A 224 5.86 0.68 12.29
C SER A 224 4.54 0.37 11.60
N SER A 225 4.22 -0.92 11.36
CA SER A 225 3.00 -1.32 10.64
C SER A 225 1.73 -0.88 11.37
N ALA A 226 1.04 0.10 10.80
CA ALA A 226 -0.21 0.63 11.34
C ALA A 226 -1.15 1.06 10.20
N LEU A 227 -2.44 0.77 10.37
CA LEU A 227 -3.51 1.15 9.45
C LEU A 227 -4.60 1.90 10.21
N TRP A 228 -4.78 3.16 9.87
CA TRP A 228 -5.94 3.96 10.25
C TRP A 228 -7.05 3.77 9.24
N LEU A 229 -8.26 3.54 9.73
CA LEU A 229 -9.46 3.44 8.92
C LEU A 229 -10.66 4.07 9.63
N GLY A 230 -11.25 5.07 8.98
CA GLY A 230 -12.36 5.82 9.53
C GLY A 230 -11.92 6.68 10.72
N GLU A 231 -11.99 6.15 11.93
CA GLU A 231 -11.70 6.90 13.15
C GLU A 231 -10.75 6.17 14.12
N ARG A 232 -10.11 5.07 13.68
CA ARG A 232 -9.28 4.25 14.57
C ARG A 232 -8.18 3.49 13.82
N ILE A 233 -7.17 3.05 14.55
CA ILE A 233 -6.26 2.00 14.11
C ILE A 233 -7.01 0.66 14.13
N VAL A 234 -7.01 -0.04 13.00
CA VAL A 234 -7.77 -1.31 12.84
C VAL A 234 -6.91 -2.54 13.01
N ASN A 235 -5.60 -2.44 12.81
CA ASN A 235 -4.64 -3.51 13.08
C ASN A 235 -4.10 -3.44 14.51
N ARG A 236 -3.22 -4.36 14.88
CA ARG A 236 -2.58 -4.43 16.23
C ARG A 236 -1.07 -4.22 16.10
N PRO A 237 -0.56 -2.97 16.27
CA PRO A 237 0.87 -2.69 16.20
C PRO A 237 1.68 -3.60 17.14
N SER A 238 2.74 -4.22 16.60
CA SER A 238 3.51 -5.24 17.33
C SER A 238 4.30 -4.73 18.54
N ASP A 239 4.49 -3.41 18.64
CA ASP A 239 5.13 -2.76 19.79
C ASP A 239 4.12 -2.48 20.94
N GLY A 240 2.85 -2.91 20.78
CA GLY A 240 1.77 -2.65 21.74
C GLY A 240 1.16 -1.24 21.63
N MET A 241 1.78 -0.36 20.87
CA MET A 241 1.33 0.99 20.52
C MET A 241 1.85 1.37 19.15
N GLU A 242 1.25 2.41 18.54
CA GLU A 242 1.78 2.95 17.30
C GLU A 242 3.17 3.53 17.49
N ARG A 243 4.05 3.26 16.53
CA ARG A 243 5.38 3.87 16.45
C ARG A 243 5.29 5.20 15.70
N ARG A 244 6.09 6.18 16.12
CA ARG A 244 6.35 7.38 15.31
C ARG A 244 7.10 6.98 14.05
N ALA A 245 6.60 7.44 12.90
CA ALA A 245 7.17 7.14 11.59
C ALA A 245 7.65 8.41 10.88
N ALA A 246 8.55 8.26 9.95
CA ALA A 246 9.09 9.40 9.21
C ALA A 246 8.09 9.92 8.18
N ASN A 247 7.39 9.01 7.50
CA ASN A 247 6.48 9.34 6.41
C ASN A 247 5.24 8.45 6.44
N HIS A 248 4.13 8.96 5.91
CA HIS A 248 2.83 8.29 5.86
C HIS A 248 2.21 8.50 4.49
N LEU A 249 1.33 7.58 4.11
CA LEU A 249 0.45 7.68 2.96
C LEU A 249 -0.99 7.69 3.45
N GLY A 250 -1.77 8.67 3.01
CA GLY A 250 -3.17 8.80 3.40
C GLY A 250 -4.09 9.01 2.21
N VAL A 251 -5.39 8.74 2.42
CA VAL A 251 -6.47 9.03 1.49
C VAL A 251 -7.47 9.93 2.20
N VAL A 252 -7.73 11.09 1.63
CA VAL A 252 -8.66 12.07 2.14
C VAL A 252 -9.84 12.22 1.18
N ILE A 253 -10.97 12.71 1.69
CA ILE A 253 -12.11 13.14 0.88
C ILE A 253 -12.00 14.66 0.77
N ALA A 254 -11.76 15.17 -0.43
CA ALA A 254 -11.73 16.60 -0.68
C ALA A 254 -13.11 17.20 -0.38
N GLU A 255 -13.14 18.30 0.35
CA GLU A 255 -14.36 19.09 0.53
C GLU A 255 -14.62 19.87 -0.78
N ASP A 256 -15.88 19.89 -1.24
CA ASP A 256 -16.33 20.63 -2.40
C ASP A 256 -16.22 22.17 -2.22
#